data_c412949fce78dc377c17fea1521d6ebe
#
_entry.id   c412949fce78dc377c17fea1521d6ebe
#
_cell.length_a   1.000
_cell.length_b   1.000
_cell.length_c   1.000
_cell.angle_alpha   90.00
_cell.angle_beta   90.00
_cell.angle_gamma   90.00
#
_symmetry.space_group_name_H-M   'P 1'
#
loop_
_entity.id
_entity.type
_entity.pdbx_description
1 polymer ?
#
loop_
_entity_poly.entity_id
_entity_poly.type
_entity_poly.pdbx_seq_one_letter_code
_entity_poly.pdbx_strand_id
1 'polypeptide(L)'
;MDRLDELAVFVAVLDSGSLVGAARRLRRSPPSVTRALSALEVRLGARLIERTTRKLTPTEIGGRVATDARRALAAYAEAIRPGAEISPRGLLRITAPLIFGRRHVTPAVASFLDLYPAMRAELGSPTATWTCSMRAWM
;
A
#
# COMPACT_ATOMS: atom_id res chain seq x y z
N MET A 1 2.80 22.58 -2.70
CA MET A 1 1.78 21.58 -2.40
C MET A 1 2.17 20.32 -3.18
N ASP A 2 2.14 19.15 -2.56
CA ASP A 2 2.54 17.90 -3.20
C ASP A 2 1.47 17.48 -4.23
N ARG A 3 1.90 16.87 -5.34
CA ARG A 3 0.99 16.42 -6.43
C ARG A 3 -0.01 15.37 -5.96
N LEU A 4 0.42 14.47 -5.07
CA LEU A 4 -0.47 13.47 -4.47
C LEU A 4 -1.48 14.12 -3.51
N ASP A 5 -1.09 15.19 -2.85
CA ASP A 5 -1.95 15.97 -1.97
C ASP A 5 -3.11 16.63 -2.74
N GLU A 6 -2.84 17.18 -3.93
CA GLU A 6 -3.88 17.75 -4.78
C GLU A 6 -4.89 16.68 -5.24
N LEU A 7 -4.42 15.47 -5.58
CA LEU A 7 -5.30 14.33 -5.89
C LEU A 7 -6.14 13.92 -4.67
N ALA A 8 -5.54 13.85 -3.49
CA ALA A 8 -6.23 13.52 -2.25
C ALA A 8 -7.33 14.54 -1.92
N VAL A 9 -7.03 15.83 -2.09
CA VAL A 9 -8.01 16.91 -1.91
C VAL A 9 -9.16 16.77 -2.91
N PHE A 10 -8.88 16.53 -4.19
CA PHE A 10 -9.89 16.35 -5.20
C PHE A 10 -10.84 15.18 -4.89
N VAL A 11 -10.29 14.01 -4.54
CA VAL A 11 -11.09 12.83 -4.15
C VAL A 11 -11.93 13.14 -2.92
N ALA A 12 -11.35 13.80 -1.90
CA ALA A 12 -12.09 14.18 -0.70
C ALA A 12 -13.25 15.15 -0.97
N VAL A 13 -13.10 16.07 -1.94
CA VAL A 13 -14.17 16.98 -2.37
C VAL A 13 -15.32 16.22 -3.01
N LEU A 14 -15.03 15.26 -3.88
CA LEU A 14 -16.05 14.41 -4.52
C LEU A 14 -16.79 13.55 -3.47
N ASP A 15 -16.04 12.88 -2.58
CA ASP A 15 -16.62 12.00 -1.56
C ASP A 15 -17.47 12.77 -0.54
N SER A 16 -17.09 14.02 -0.25
CA SER A 16 -17.83 14.86 0.72
C SER A 16 -18.98 15.65 0.09
N GLY A 17 -19.06 15.71 -1.24
CA GLY A 17 -20.05 16.50 -1.98
C GLY A 17 -19.95 18.02 -1.76
N SER A 18 -18.95 18.50 -1.03
CA SER A 18 -18.75 19.92 -0.75
C SER A 18 -17.30 20.26 -0.38
N LEU A 19 -16.86 21.48 -0.73
CA LEU A 19 -15.54 22.00 -0.36
C LEU A 19 -15.37 22.11 1.15
N VAL A 20 -16.43 22.51 1.86
CA VAL A 20 -16.42 22.64 3.32
C VAL A 20 -16.36 21.26 4.00
N GLY A 21 -17.08 20.27 3.48
CA GLY A 21 -17.02 18.90 3.96
C GLY A 21 -15.61 18.31 3.79
N ALA A 22 -15.00 18.50 2.61
CA ALA A 22 -13.63 18.08 2.36
C ALA A 22 -12.63 18.78 3.29
N ALA A 23 -12.78 20.08 3.51
CA ALA A 23 -11.93 20.85 4.40
C ALA A 23 -11.97 20.29 5.84
N ARG A 24 -13.16 19.98 6.36
CA ARG A 24 -13.33 19.36 7.68
C ARG A 24 -12.68 17.97 7.74
N ARG A 25 -12.93 17.12 6.73
CA ARG A 25 -12.36 15.77 6.65
C ARG A 25 -10.83 15.78 6.62
N LEU A 26 -10.25 16.73 5.89
CA LEU A 26 -8.81 16.86 5.73
C LEU A 26 -8.15 17.72 6.82
N ARG A 27 -8.93 18.27 7.77
CA ARG A 27 -8.47 19.22 8.80
C ARG A 27 -7.73 20.41 8.20
N ARG A 28 -8.31 21.00 7.13
CA ARG A 28 -7.76 22.13 6.39
C ARG A 28 -8.75 23.30 6.34
N SER A 29 -8.26 24.48 5.97
CA SER A 29 -9.13 25.61 5.70
C SER A 29 -9.81 25.45 4.32
N PRO A 30 -11.07 25.88 4.14
CA PRO A 30 -11.74 25.85 2.84
C PRO A 30 -10.96 26.57 1.72
N PRO A 31 -10.29 27.72 1.93
CA PRO A 31 -9.44 28.32 0.92
C PRO A 31 -8.26 27.45 0.48
N SER A 32 -7.69 26.65 1.39
CA SER A 32 -6.61 25.70 1.06
C SER A 32 -7.11 24.59 0.14
N VAL A 33 -8.29 24.05 0.41
CA VAL A 33 -8.93 23.02 -0.43
C VAL A 33 -9.24 23.58 -1.82
N THR A 34 -9.77 24.80 -1.89
CA THR A 34 -10.07 25.48 -3.17
C THR A 34 -8.80 25.69 -4.00
N ARG A 35 -7.72 26.15 -3.36
CA ARG A 35 -6.43 26.35 -4.04
C ARG A 35 -5.84 25.05 -4.58
N ALA A 36 -5.91 23.96 -3.80
CA ALA A 36 -5.44 22.66 -4.22
C ALA A 36 -6.19 22.13 -5.44
N LEU A 37 -7.53 22.23 -5.42
CA LEU A 37 -8.37 21.83 -6.54
C LEU A 37 -8.07 22.68 -7.79
N SER A 38 -7.98 24.00 -7.65
CA SER A 38 -7.66 24.88 -8.76
C SER A 38 -6.27 24.61 -9.34
N ALA A 39 -5.26 24.32 -8.50
CA ALA A 39 -3.93 23.96 -8.97
C ALA A 39 -3.94 22.67 -9.79
N LEU A 40 -4.72 21.67 -9.39
CA LEU A 40 -4.90 20.42 -10.13
C LEU A 40 -5.59 20.68 -11.49
N GLU A 41 -6.67 21.45 -11.51
CA GLU A 41 -7.41 21.80 -12.73
C GLU A 41 -6.54 22.59 -13.72
N VAL A 42 -5.75 23.55 -13.24
CA VAL A 42 -4.78 24.30 -14.07
C VAL A 42 -3.74 23.37 -14.68
N ARG A 43 -3.21 22.44 -13.88
CA ARG A 43 -2.20 21.49 -14.35
C ARG A 43 -2.72 20.56 -15.41
N LEU A 44 -3.97 20.12 -15.27
CA LEU A 44 -4.61 19.21 -16.24
C LEU A 44 -5.22 19.96 -17.45
N GLY A 45 -5.27 21.29 -17.38
CA GLY A 45 -5.89 22.11 -18.41
C GLY A 45 -7.41 21.88 -18.57
N ALA A 46 -8.05 21.31 -17.54
CA ALA A 46 -9.44 20.93 -17.60
C ALA A 46 -10.15 21.15 -16.27
N ARG A 47 -11.43 21.51 -16.31
CA ARG A 47 -12.27 21.50 -15.12
C ARG A 47 -12.65 20.09 -14.75
N LEU A 48 -12.48 19.75 -13.46
CA LEU A 48 -12.78 18.43 -12.93
C LEU A 48 -14.13 18.40 -12.20
N ILE A 49 -14.62 19.56 -11.77
CA ILE A 49 -15.86 19.68 -11.00
C ILE A 49 -16.75 20.76 -11.63
N GLU A 50 -17.99 20.40 -11.86
CA GLU A 50 -19.07 21.34 -12.14
C GLU A 50 -19.71 21.81 -10.84
N ARG A 51 -19.79 23.12 -10.68
CA ARG A 51 -20.48 23.75 -9.55
C ARG A 51 -21.88 24.16 -10.00
N THR A 52 -22.86 23.34 -9.67
CA THR A 52 -24.25 23.81 -9.65
C THR A 52 -24.58 24.39 -8.28
N THR A 53 -25.61 25.24 -8.20
CA THR A 53 -26.02 25.90 -6.94
C THR A 53 -26.42 24.91 -5.82
N ARG A 54 -26.59 23.62 -6.13
CA ARG A 54 -27.04 22.59 -5.19
C ARG A 54 -26.12 21.40 -5.04
N LYS A 55 -25.21 21.12 -5.98
CA LYS A 55 -24.31 19.94 -5.91
C LYS A 55 -22.99 20.19 -6.61
N LEU A 56 -21.94 19.58 -6.08
CA LEU A 56 -20.66 19.42 -6.78
C LEU A 56 -20.73 18.08 -7.51
N THR A 57 -20.68 18.11 -8.83
CA THR A 57 -20.66 16.91 -9.67
C THR A 57 -19.35 16.84 -10.44
N PRO A 58 -18.72 15.68 -10.58
CA PRO A 58 -17.55 15.56 -11.44
C PRO A 58 -17.95 15.77 -12.90
N THR A 59 -17.08 16.42 -13.67
CA THR A 59 -17.14 16.40 -15.14
C THR A 59 -16.80 14.98 -15.65
N GLU A 60 -16.99 14.70 -16.95
CA GLU A 60 -16.56 13.43 -17.54
C GLU A 60 -15.05 13.18 -17.31
N ILE A 61 -14.23 14.22 -17.55
CA ILE A 61 -12.79 14.18 -17.26
C ILE A 61 -12.55 13.98 -15.77
N GLY A 62 -13.29 14.71 -14.92
CA GLY A 62 -13.21 14.57 -13.46
C GLY A 62 -13.52 13.15 -12.98
N GLY A 63 -14.51 12.48 -13.57
CA GLY A 63 -14.83 11.09 -13.22
C GLY A 63 -13.69 10.12 -13.54
N ARG A 64 -13.06 10.26 -14.69
CA ARG A 64 -11.87 9.46 -15.09
C ARG A 64 -10.69 9.74 -14.16
N VAL A 65 -10.37 11.02 -13.95
CA VAL A 65 -9.28 11.43 -13.04
C VAL A 65 -9.53 10.95 -11.61
N ALA A 66 -10.77 10.96 -11.13
CA ALA A 66 -11.11 10.47 -9.79
C ALA A 66 -10.83 8.98 -9.62
N THR A 67 -11.14 8.18 -10.62
CA THR A 67 -10.85 6.73 -10.63
C THR A 67 -9.35 6.47 -10.57
N ASP A 68 -8.57 7.14 -11.42
CA ASP A 68 -7.13 6.98 -11.45
C ASP A 68 -6.45 7.55 -10.20
N ALA A 69 -6.94 8.68 -9.68
CA ALA A 69 -6.47 9.26 -8.43
C ALA A 69 -6.66 8.32 -7.23
N ARG A 70 -7.82 7.66 -7.11
CA ARG A 70 -8.05 6.67 -6.05
C ARG A 70 -7.08 5.50 -6.14
N ARG A 71 -6.81 5.01 -7.35
CA ARG A 71 -5.82 3.93 -7.57
C ARG A 71 -4.41 4.36 -7.19
N ALA A 72 -4.00 5.55 -7.62
CA ALA A 72 -2.67 6.10 -7.29
C ALA A 72 -2.50 6.32 -5.78
N LEU A 73 -3.51 6.88 -5.11
CA LEU A 73 -3.49 7.09 -3.66
C LEU A 73 -3.47 5.78 -2.88
N ALA A 74 -4.20 4.76 -3.33
CA ALA A 74 -4.18 3.44 -2.72
C ALA A 74 -2.80 2.77 -2.88
N ALA A 75 -2.21 2.83 -4.07
CA ALA A 75 -0.87 2.29 -4.32
C ALA A 75 0.20 3.03 -3.49
N TYR A 76 0.10 4.35 -3.36
CA TYR A 76 0.98 5.13 -2.52
C TYR A 76 0.83 4.76 -1.03
N ALA A 77 -0.41 4.66 -0.54
CA ALA A 77 -0.68 4.26 0.84
C ALA A 77 -0.12 2.86 1.15
N GLU A 78 -0.20 1.93 0.19
CA GLU A 78 0.39 0.60 0.31
C GLU A 78 1.93 0.66 0.34
N ALA A 79 2.53 1.48 -0.51
CA ALA A 79 3.99 1.63 -0.59
C ALA A 79 4.62 2.22 0.69
N ILE A 80 3.89 3.12 1.38
CA ILE A 80 4.38 3.77 2.62
C ILE A 80 3.82 3.14 3.89
N ARG A 81 3.07 2.04 3.79
CA ARG A 81 2.48 1.37 4.95
C ARG A 81 3.60 0.94 5.91
N PRO A 82 3.67 1.48 7.15
CA PRO A 82 4.60 0.99 8.16
C PRO A 82 4.18 -0.45 8.50
N GLY A 83 5.02 -1.43 8.21
CA GLY A 83 4.68 -2.84 8.40
C GLY A 83 3.76 -3.40 7.30
N ALA A 84 3.71 -2.81 6.08
CA ALA A 84 3.47 -3.63 4.91
C ALA A 84 4.46 -4.78 5.08
N GLU A 85 3.95 -5.93 5.49
CA GLU A 85 4.74 -7.13 5.60
C GLU A 85 5.52 -7.23 4.30
N ILE A 86 6.81 -6.86 4.39
CA ILE A 86 7.78 -7.38 3.44
C ILE A 86 7.67 -8.86 3.77
N SER A 87 6.76 -9.54 3.08
CA SER A 87 6.63 -10.99 3.19
C SER A 87 8.05 -11.48 3.04
N PRO A 88 8.67 -11.96 4.10
CA PRO A 88 10.08 -12.29 4.06
C PRO A 88 10.26 -13.23 2.89
N ARG A 89 11.23 -12.92 2.05
CA ARG A 89 11.56 -13.70 0.87
C ARG A 89 13.07 -13.83 0.76
N GLY A 90 13.52 -14.96 0.27
CA GLY A 90 14.93 -15.24 0.13
C GLY A 90 15.35 -16.49 0.88
N LEU A 91 16.64 -16.63 1.12
CA LEU A 91 17.23 -17.81 1.73
C LEU A 91 17.66 -17.51 3.18
N LEU A 92 17.09 -18.24 4.12
CA LEU A 92 17.45 -18.24 5.53
C LEU A 92 18.43 -19.40 5.78
N ARG A 93 19.65 -19.11 6.22
CA ARG A 93 20.62 -20.13 6.61
C ARG A 93 20.73 -20.23 8.11
N ILE A 94 20.51 -21.42 8.64
CA ILE A 94 20.54 -21.70 10.08
C ILE A 94 21.54 -22.82 10.34
N THR A 95 22.44 -22.60 11.28
CA THR A 95 23.36 -23.64 11.75
C THR A 95 22.99 -24.05 13.16
N ALA A 96 22.83 -25.34 13.40
CA ALA A 96 22.49 -25.89 14.72
C ALA A 96 23.14 -27.27 14.91
N PRO A 97 23.42 -27.69 16.14
CA PRO A 97 23.84 -29.06 16.44
C PRO A 97 22.78 -30.05 15.90
N LEU A 98 23.23 -31.16 15.30
CA LEU A 98 22.38 -32.07 14.54
C LEU A 98 21.11 -32.53 15.29
N ILE A 99 21.26 -33.00 16.52
CA ILE A 99 20.12 -33.52 17.34
C ILE A 99 19.17 -32.38 17.70
N PHE A 100 19.69 -31.24 18.13
CA PHE A 100 18.92 -30.06 18.48
C PHE A 100 18.23 -29.47 17.24
N GLY A 101 18.93 -29.38 16.13
CA GLY A 101 18.42 -28.91 14.86
C GLY A 101 17.21 -29.73 14.40
N ARG A 102 17.33 -31.06 14.38
CA ARG A 102 16.22 -31.95 13.97
C ARG A 102 15.03 -31.89 14.92
N ARG A 103 15.26 -31.82 16.22
CA ARG A 103 14.19 -31.92 17.23
C ARG A 103 13.44 -30.60 17.46
N HIS A 104 14.13 -29.47 17.39
CA HIS A 104 13.58 -28.18 17.76
C HIS A 104 13.57 -27.15 16.63
N VAL A 105 14.65 -27.06 15.85
CA VAL A 105 14.78 -26.03 14.80
C VAL A 105 13.95 -26.39 13.58
N THR A 106 13.99 -27.65 13.13
CA THR A 106 13.27 -28.07 11.93
C THR A 106 11.75 -27.86 12.03
N PRO A 107 11.05 -28.23 13.12
CA PRO A 107 9.63 -27.95 13.24
C PRO A 107 9.30 -26.45 13.26
N ALA A 108 10.11 -25.66 13.95
CA ALA A 108 9.93 -24.20 13.99
C ALA A 108 10.12 -23.55 12.61
N VAL A 109 11.14 -23.99 11.86
CA VAL A 109 11.38 -23.52 10.50
C VAL A 109 10.28 -23.97 9.56
N ALA A 110 9.75 -25.19 9.67
CA ALA A 110 8.62 -25.64 8.87
C ALA A 110 7.40 -24.74 9.08
N SER A 111 7.01 -24.49 10.32
CA SER A 111 5.91 -23.57 10.66
C SER A 111 6.15 -22.14 10.13
N PHE A 112 7.38 -21.68 10.16
CA PHE A 112 7.75 -20.37 9.59
C PHE A 112 7.61 -20.37 8.06
N LEU A 113 8.01 -21.42 7.35
CA LEU A 113 7.90 -21.52 5.90
C LEU A 113 6.42 -21.66 5.46
N ASP A 114 5.56 -22.26 6.27
CA ASP A 114 4.12 -22.31 6.02
C ASP A 114 3.49 -20.89 6.07
N LEU A 115 3.97 -20.03 6.97
CA LEU A 115 3.53 -18.63 7.04
C LEU A 115 4.12 -17.76 5.92
N TYR A 116 5.32 -18.10 5.45
CA TYR A 116 6.06 -17.30 4.47
C TYR A 116 6.54 -18.14 3.28
N PRO A 117 5.66 -18.49 2.33
CA PRO A 117 5.96 -19.42 1.23
C PRO A 117 7.00 -18.91 0.22
N ALA A 118 7.32 -17.61 0.27
CA ALA A 118 8.39 -17.00 -0.54
C ALA A 118 9.79 -17.15 0.09
N MET A 119 9.88 -17.71 1.29
CA MET A 119 11.14 -18.01 1.97
C MET A 119 11.65 -19.41 1.62
N ARG A 120 12.96 -19.57 1.67
CA ARG A 120 13.65 -20.86 1.64
C ARG A 120 14.53 -20.96 2.87
N ALA A 121 14.72 -22.15 3.39
CA ALA A 121 15.61 -22.37 4.52
C ALA A 121 16.63 -23.48 4.21
N GLU A 122 17.89 -23.21 4.54
CA GLU A 122 18.96 -24.20 4.60
C GLU A 122 19.37 -24.39 6.04
N LEU A 123 19.26 -25.63 6.51
CA LEU A 123 19.76 -26.00 7.83
C LEU A 123 21.11 -26.72 7.69
N GLY A 124 22.11 -26.22 8.40
CA GLY A 124 23.43 -26.81 8.48
C GLY A 124 23.77 -27.29 9.89
N SER A 125 24.55 -28.34 9.96
CA SER A 125 25.28 -28.73 11.18
C SER A 125 26.78 -28.52 10.92
N PRO A 126 27.60 -28.32 11.95
CA PRO A 126 29.06 -28.30 11.76
C PRO A 126 29.61 -29.53 11.04
N THR A 127 28.84 -30.62 10.97
CA THR A 127 29.23 -31.90 10.34
C THR A 127 28.40 -32.28 9.10
N ALA A 128 27.31 -31.58 8.75
CA ALA A 128 26.47 -31.88 7.60
C ALA A 128 25.54 -30.71 7.23
N THR A 129 25.31 -30.50 5.92
CA THR A 129 24.35 -29.52 5.42
C THR A 129 23.15 -30.24 4.80
N TRP A 130 21.91 -29.83 5.13
CA TRP A 130 20.70 -30.31 4.49
C TRP A 130 19.80 -29.14 4.08
N THR A 131 19.18 -29.32 2.92
CA THR A 131 18.26 -28.31 2.38
C THR A 131 16.83 -28.73 2.66
N CYS A 132 16.06 -27.89 3.34
CA CYS A 132 14.62 -28.06 3.51
C CYS A 132 13.91 -27.23 2.42
N SER A 133 13.38 -27.89 1.37
CA SER A 133 12.48 -27.28 0.40
C SER A 133 11.13 -27.97 0.48
N MET A 134 10.03 -27.21 0.45
CA MET A 134 8.65 -27.68 0.60
C MET A 134 8.15 -28.63 -0.51
N ARG A 135 8.98 -29.16 -1.39
CA ARG A 135 8.55 -30.10 -2.47
C ARG A 135 8.79 -31.59 -2.18
N ALA A 136 9.18 -31.96 -0.99
CA ALA A 136 9.60 -33.35 -0.72
C ALA A 136 8.70 -34.14 0.25
N TRP A 137 7.45 -33.68 0.49
CA TRP A 137 6.50 -34.46 1.28
C TRP A 137 5.13 -34.42 0.62
N MET A 138 4.96 -35.10 -0.51
CA MET A 138 3.72 -35.76 -0.96
C MET A 138 4.00 -37.20 -1.27
#